data_0796c6ad2b1fbbe4824dce52f2a58edd
#
_entry.id   0796c6ad2b1fbbe4824dce52f2a58edd
#
_cell.length_a   1.000
_cell.length_b   1.000
_cell.length_c   1.000
_cell.angle_alpha   90.00
_cell.angle_beta   90.00
_cell.angle_gamma   90.00
#
_symmetry.space_group_name_H-M   'P 1'
#
loop_
_entity.id
_entity.type
_entity.pdbx_description
1 polymer ?
#
loop_
_entity_poly.entity_id
_entity_poly.type
_entity_poly.pdbx_seq_one_letter_code
_entity_poly.pdbx_strand_id
1 'polypeptide(L)'
;LAEHPFDGSWGYQTTGYFSVTSRYGTPAQFAGFVNACHRMGIGVIMDFVPVHFAANADALAKFDGTYLYEYDSDVGHSEWGTCNFNYYRREVCSFLSSAAGLWMDVYHCDGIRMDAISRALYWQGDPNRGVNQGAGNFLRSLNHGLNERWPTGIYMAEDSTNFLKVTAPTRYEGVGFDYKWDMGWMHDTLDYFATPFGERPNAYGKLLFSMHYFYNELYLLALSHDEVVHGKKTIIDKLWGTYAEKCAQLRTLYFYMYMHPGKKLNF
;
A
#
# COMPACT_ATOMS: atom_id res chain seq x y z
N LEU A 1 -3.82 5.83 11.82
CA LEU A 1 -2.55 6.34 11.30
C LEU A 1 -1.48 6.32 12.38
N ALA A 2 -0.24 5.94 12.03
CA ALA A 2 0.93 6.08 12.88
C ALA A 2 1.34 7.55 13.04
N GLU A 3 2.13 7.87 14.06
CA GLU A 3 2.57 9.25 14.31
C GLU A 3 3.57 9.72 13.24
N HIS A 4 3.40 10.96 12.80
CA HIS A 4 4.16 11.58 11.72
C HIS A 4 4.27 13.09 11.92
N PRO A 5 5.38 13.74 11.51
CA PRO A 5 5.62 15.15 11.79
C PRO A 5 4.90 16.10 10.82
N PHE A 6 4.70 15.67 9.58
CA PHE A 6 4.17 16.49 8.50
C PHE A 6 2.77 16.04 8.09
N ASP A 7 1.78 16.86 8.36
CA ASP A 7 0.36 16.58 8.09
C ASP A 7 0.08 16.30 6.60
N GLY A 8 0.75 17.05 5.71
CA GLY A 8 0.63 16.88 4.26
C GLY A 8 1.17 15.55 3.73
N SER A 9 1.86 14.74 4.56
CA SER A 9 2.30 13.38 4.20
C SER A 9 1.21 12.31 4.43
N TRP A 10 0.09 12.67 5.07
CA TRP A 10 -1.02 11.77 5.43
C TRP A 10 -0.61 10.55 6.24
N GLY A 11 0.53 10.61 6.93
CA GLY A 11 1.09 9.51 7.70
C GLY A 11 2.13 8.66 6.98
N TYR A 12 2.39 8.91 5.70
CA TYR A 12 3.38 8.15 4.94
C TYR A 12 4.84 8.55 5.24
N GLN A 13 5.07 9.68 5.90
CA GLN A 13 6.38 10.04 6.47
C GLN A 13 6.39 9.74 7.98
N THR A 14 6.33 8.47 8.32
CA THR A 14 6.18 8.00 9.71
C THR A 14 7.41 8.29 10.55
N THR A 15 7.21 8.74 11.79
CA THR A 15 8.24 8.83 12.84
C THR A 15 7.95 7.88 14.00
N GLY A 16 6.69 7.67 14.36
CA GLY A 16 6.27 6.86 15.50
C GLY A 16 5.59 5.56 15.08
N TYR A 17 6.36 4.53 14.75
CA TYR A 17 5.85 3.22 14.29
C TYR A 17 5.01 2.48 15.32
N PHE A 18 5.21 2.76 16.61
CA PHE A 18 4.50 2.19 17.75
C PHE A 18 3.47 3.15 18.36
N SER A 19 3.19 4.27 17.70
CA SER A 19 2.34 5.32 18.24
C SER A 19 1.17 5.61 17.31
N VAL A 20 -0.03 5.62 17.84
CA VAL A 20 -1.19 6.21 17.18
C VAL A 20 -0.97 7.72 17.11
N THR A 21 -1.23 8.35 15.96
CA THR A 21 -1.09 9.79 15.83
C THR A 21 -1.98 10.54 16.81
N SER A 22 -1.41 11.54 17.47
CA SER A 22 -2.13 12.40 18.43
C SER A 22 -3.15 13.35 17.78
N ARG A 23 -3.11 13.50 16.44
CA ARG A 23 -3.99 14.42 15.69
C ARG A 23 -5.47 14.10 15.82
N TYR A 24 -5.81 12.82 15.92
CA TYR A 24 -7.20 12.37 15.88
C TYR A 24 -7.68 11.76 17.20
N GLY A 25 -6.86 11.80 18.22
CA GLY A 25 -7.22 11.32 19.55
C GLY A 25 -6.11 10.54 20.25
N THR A 26 -6.50 9.85 21.30
CA THR A 26 -5.60 9.05 22.13
C THR A 26 -5.54 7.59 21.65
N PRO A 27 -4.52 6.81 22.04
CA PRO A 27 -4.47 5.36 21.80
C PRO A 27 -5.72 4.62 22.29
N ALA A 28 -6.28 5.03 23.44
CA ALA A 28 -7.50 4.43 23.97
C ALA A 28 -8.74 4.74 23.09
N GLN A 29 -8.80 5.93 22.51
CA GLN A 29 -9.88 6.28 21.58
C GLN A 29 -9.75 5.52 20.25
N PHE A 30 -8.53 5.29 19.76
CA PHE A 30 -8.31 4.44 18.59
C PHE A 30 -8.74 2.99 18.86
N ALA A 31 -8.36 2.41 20.00
CA ALA A 31 -8.82 1.08 20.40
C ALA A 31 -10.37 1.03 20.52
N GLY A 32 -10.98 2.10 21.07
CA GLY A 32 -12.44 2.25 21.11
C GLY A 32 -13.09 2.30 19.73
N PHE A 33 -12.45 2.97 18.78
CA PHE A 33 -12.89 3.03 17.36
C PHE A 33 -12.86 1.63 16.73
N VAL A 34 -11.75 0.89 16.83
CA VAL A 34 -11.63 -0.47 16.30
C VAL A 34 -12.72 -1.37 16.91
N ASN A 35 -12.91 -1.32 18.23
CA ASN A 35 -13.96 -2.08 18.90
C ASN A 35 -15.37 -1.68 18.42
N ALA A 36 -15.62 -0.41 18.12
CA ALA A 36 -16.90 0.03 17.56
C ALA A 36 -17.13 -0.52 16.15
N CYS A 37 -16.10 -0.53 15.29
CA CYS A 37 -16.15 -1.16 13.97
C CYS A 37 -16.48 -2.65 14.08
N HIS A 38 -15.81 -3.39 14.96
CA HIS A 38 -16.06 -4.81 15.18
C HIS A 38 -17.49 -5.11 15.60
N ARG A 39 -18.05 -4.30 16.51
CA ARG A 39 -19.48 -4.46 16.92
C ARG A 39 -20.45 -4.27 15.76
N MET A 40 -20.04 -3.56 14.71
CA MET A 40 -20.83 -3.37 13.49
C MET A 40 -20.52 -4.41 12.40
N GLY A 41 -19.62 -5.37 12.66
CA GLY A 41 -19.16 -6.36 11.68
C GLY A 41 -18.21 -5.78 10.63
N ILE A 42 -17.51 -4.67 10.94
CA ILE A 42 -16.58 -3.99 10.04
C ILE A 42 -15.16 -4.28 10.54
N GLY A 43 -14.33 -4.87 9.67
CA GLY A 43 -12.90 -5.05 9.91
C GLY A 43 -12.13 -3.74 9.70
N VAL A 44 -11.00 -3.61 10.38
CA VAL A 44 -10.10 -2.45 10.32
C VAL A 44 -8.75 -2.88 9.78
N ILE A 45 -8.34 -2.31 8.65
CA ILE A 45 -7.03 -2.53 8.04
C ILE A 45 -6.11 -1.37 8.39
N MET A 46 -4.94 -1.67 8.96
CA MET A 46 -3.91 -0.67 9.24
C MET A 46 -3.08 -0.41 7.98
N ASP A 47 -2.95 0.87 7.62
CA ASP A 47 -2.01 1.30 6.59
C ASP A 47 -0.61 1.45 7.21
N PHE A 48 0.35 0.68 6.75
CA PHE A 48 1.68 0.52 7.34
C PHE A 48 2.76 0.79 6.30
N VAL A 49 3.77 1.58 6.69
CA VAL A 49 4.86 2.01 5.79
C VAL A 49 6.17 1.32 6.18
N PRO A 50 6.43 0.07 5.74
CA PRO A 50 7.65 -0.65 6.10
C PRO A 50 8.85 -0.29 5.21
N VAL A 51 8.72 0.65 4.28
CA VAL A 51 9.70 0.92 3.22
C VAL A 51 10.61 2.07 3.58
N HIS A 52 10.04 3.15 4.08
CA HIS A 52 10.78 4.37 4.38
C HIS A 52 10.19 5.09 5.60
N PHE A 53 10.95 6.04 6.15
CA PHE A 53 10.57 6.83 7.31
C PHE A 53 11.01 8.29 7.16
N ALA A 54 10.43 9.20 7.95
CA ALA A 54 10.74 10.61 7.90
C ALA A 54 12.22 10.90 8.25
N ALA A 55 12.86 11.78 7.47
CA ALA A 55 14.25 12.16 7.65
C ALA A 55 14.45 13.23 8.76
N ASN A 56 13.65 13.17 9.82
CA ASN A 56 13.72 14.10 10.95
C ASN A 56 14.87 13.73 11.89
N ALA A 57 15.65 14.72 12.31
CA ALA A 57 16.80 14.53 13.20
C ALA A 57 16.40 14.09 14.63
N ASP A 58 15.17 14.29 15.01
CA ASP A 58 14.58 13.92 16.30
C ASP A 58 13.83 12.57 16.26
N ALA A 59 14.00 11.82 15.16
CA ALA A 59 13.32 10.54 14.94
C ALA A 59 14.32 9.42 14.63
N LEU A 60 14.07 8.59 13.61
CA LEU A 60 14.89 7.41 13.32
C LEU A 60 16.14 7.71 12.48
N ALA A 61 16.14 8.81 11.70
CA ALA A 61 17.27 9.18 10.85
C ALA A 61 18.51 9.47 11.70
N LYS A 62 19.59 8.73 11.45
CA LYS A 62 20.83 8.77 12.24
C LYS A 62 20.59 8.73 13.76
N PHE A 63 19.71 7.83 14.18
CA PHE A 63 19.18 7.76 15.54
C PHE A 63 20.24 7.76 16.65
N ASP A 64 21.35 7.05 16.44
CA ASP A 64 22.50 7.00 17.36
C ASP A 64 23.73 7.78 16.83
N GLY A 65 23.53 8.65 15.85
CA GLY A 65 24.59 9.37 15.15
C GLY A 65 25.19 8.59 13.97
N THR A 66 24.76 7.35 13.75
CA THR A 66 25.15 6.52 12.61
C THR A 66 23.92 6.18 11.73
N TYR A 67 24.14 5.48 10.62
CA TYR A 67 23.06 4.96 9.77
C TYR A 67 22.51 3.64 10.36
N LEU A 68 21.81 3.74 11.50
CA LEU A 68 21.29 2.56 12.20
C LEU A 68 20.13 1.92 11.46
N TYR A 69 19.14 2.71 11.06
CA TYR A 69 17.91 2.24 10.41
C TYR A 69 17.98 2.28 8.89
N GLU A 70 18.69 3.22 8.33
CA GLU A 70 18.81 3.48 6.88
C GLU A 70 20.12 2.92 6.30
N TYR A 71 20.16 2.82 4.96
CA TYR A 71 21.41 2.51 4.25
C TYR A 71 22.33 3.71 4.24
N ASP A 72 23.64 3.45 4.41
CA ASP A 72 24.72 4.45 4.27
C ASP A 72 25.19 4.49 2.79
N SER A 73 24.28 4.90 1.90
CA SER A 73 24.57 5.02 0.46
C SER A 73 23.44 5.78 -0.26
N ASP A 74 23.53 5.90 -1.59
CA ASP A 74 22.49 6.51 -2.46
C ASP A 74 21.11 5.86 -2.31
N VAL A 75 21.05 4.56 -2.04
CA VAL A 75 19.79 3.85 -1.82
C VAL A 75 19.17 4.12 -0.44
N GLY A 76 19.89 4.79 0.45
CA GLY A 76 19.37 5.20 1.77
C GLY A 76 18.36 6.34 1.74
N HIS A 77 18.17 7.00 0.60
CA HIS A 77 17.23 8.11 0.43
C HIS A 77 16.18 7.77 -0.61
N SER A 78 14.93 8.15 -0.33
CA SER A 78 13.84 8.02 -1.30
C SER A 78 13.67 9.31 -2.11
N GLU A 79 12.93 9.20 -3.22
CA GLU A 79 12.52 10.36 -4.03
C GLU A 79 11.58 11.33 -3.29
N TRP A 80 10.97 10.88 -2.19
CA TRP A 80 10.08 11.68 -1.34
C TRP A 80 10.80 12.43 -0.22
N GLY A 81 12.16 12.43 -0.22
CA GLY A 81 12.95 13.06 0.82
C GLY A 81 12.95 12.33 2.16
N THR A 82 12.62 11.05 2.16
CA THR A 82 12.61 10.16 3.33
C THR A 82 13.83 9.24 3.32
N CYS A 83 14.07 8.52 4.43
CA CYS A 83 15.12 7.52 4.55
C CYS A 83 14.56 6.11 4.29
N ASN A 84 15.28 5.27 3.53
CA ASN A 84 14.89 3.90 3.26
C ASN A 84 15.48 2.94 4.30
N PHE A 85 14.66 2.02 4.80
CA PHE A 85 15.09 1.03 5.78
C PHE A 85 16.13 0.05 5.24
N ASN A 86 17.15 -0.23 6.07
CA ASN A 86 18.20 -1.22 5.77
C ASN A 86 17.78 -2.61 6.25
N TYR A 87 17.20 -3.42 5.38
CA TYR A 87 16.72 -4.77 5.69
C TYR A 87 17.81 -5.82 5.88
N TYR A 88 19.07 -5.48 5.67
CA TYR A 88 20.20 -6.36 6.01
C TYR A 88 20.56 -6.28 7.50
N ARG A 89 19.95 -5.35 8.25
CA ARG A 89 20.08 -5.27 9.71
C ARG A 89 18.92 -6.00 10.38
N ARG A 90 19.27 -7.00 11.21
CA ARG A 90 18.26 -7.79 11.94
C ARG A 90 17.45 -6.94 12.92
N GLU A 91 18.07 -5.93 13.51
CA GLU A 91 17.46 -4.98 14.42
C GLU A 91 16.34 -4.19 13.72
N VAL A 92 16.58 -3.75 12.49
CA VAL A 92 15.58 -3.07 11.66
C VAL A 92 14.42 -3.98 11.31
N CYS A 93 14.71 -5.22 10.89
CA CYS A 93 13.69 -6.22 10.61
C CYS A 93 12.86 -6.54 11.87
N SER A 94 13.51 -6.69 13.03
CA SER A 94 12.83 -6.90 14.31
C SER A 94 11.96 -5.71 14.72
N PHE A 95 12.46 -4.49 14.57
CA PHE A 95 11.70 -3.25 14.81
C PHE A 95 10.42 -3.19 13.97
N LEU A 96 10.52 -3.38 12.67
CA LEU A 96 9.37 -3.35 11.75
C LEU A 96 8.38 -4.48 12.02
N SER A 97 8.88 -5.70 12.29
CA SER A 97 8.01 -6.84 12.64
C SER A 97 7.26 -6.61 13.95
N SER A 98 7.93 -6.03 14.95
CA SER A 98 7.31 -5.70 16.23
C SER A 98 6.27 -4.59 16.07
N ALA A 99 6.55 -3.58 15.23
CA ALA A 99 5.59 -2.52 14.93
C ALA A 99 4.34 -3.06 14.23
N ALA A 100 4.49 -3.92 13.23
CA ALA A 100 3.35 -4.60 12.59
C ALA A 100 2.56 -5.44 13.61
N GLY A 101 3.27 -6.18 14.47
CA GLY A 101 2.66 -6.98 15.53
C GLY A 101 1.85 -6.16 16.54
N LEU A 102 2.29 -4.95 16.87
CA LEU A 102 1.55 -4.05 17.79
C LEU A 102 0.12 -3.74 17.28
N TRP A 103 -0.01 -3.44 15.99
CA TRP A 103 -1.31 -3.09 15.41
C TRP A 103 -2.27 -4.28 15.41
N MET A 104 -1.75 -5.48 15.24
CA MET A 104 -2.53 -6.71 15.28
C MET A 104 -2.86 -7.15 16.70
N ASP A 105 -1.89 -7.08 17.62
CA ASP A 105 -1.98 -7.65 18.96
C ASP A 105 -2.68 -6.73 19.95
N VAL A 106 -2.34 -5.44 19.95
CA VAL A 106 -2.83 -4.45 20.94
C VAL A 106 -4.08 -3.75 20.45
N TYR A 107 -4.11 -3.39 19.16
CA TYR A 107 -5.26 -2.66 18.61
C TYR A 107 -6.26 -3.57 17.87
N HIS A 108 -5.93 -4.86 17.73
CA HIS A 108 -6.80 -5.87 17.10
C HIS A 108 -7.24 -5.47 15.69
N CYS A 109 -6.33 -4.86 14.90
CA CYS A 109 -6.59 -4.66 13.49
C CYS A 109 -6.78 -6.01 12.77
N ASP A 110 -7.66 -6.04 11.77
CA ASP A 110 -8.00 -7.26 11.02
C ASP A 110 -7.04 -7.51 9.83
N GLY A 111 -6.07 -6.63 9.66
CA GLY A 111 -5.04 -6.79 8.63
C GLY A 111 -4.19 -5.55 8.48
N ILE A 112 -3.27 -5.64 7.53
CA ILE A 112 -2.29 -4.60 7.21
C ILE A 112 -2.21 -4.42 5.70
N ARG A 113 -2.33 -3.18 5.22
CA ARG A 113 -1.91 -2.78 3.88
C ARG A 113 -0.50 -2.23 3.99
N MET A 114 0.44 -2.80 3.25
CA MET A 114 1.83 -2.34 3.21
C MET A 114 2.05 -1.43 2.01
N ASP A 115 2.41 -0.19 2.33
CA ASP A 115 2.64 0.91 1.38
C ASP A 115 3.92 0.72 0.57
N ALA A 116 3.88 1.11 -0.71
CA ALA A 116 5.02 1.26 -1.61
C ALA A 116 6.00 0.06 -1.67
N ILE A 117 5.49 -1.18 -1.58
CA ILE A 117 6.30 -2.40 -1.53
C ILE A 117 7.23 -2.54 -2.75
N SER A 118 6.85 -1.99 -3.90
CA SER A 118 7.71 -1.89 -5.07
C SER A 118 9.08 -1.27 -4.79
N ARG A 119 9.10 -0.24 -3.92
CA ARG A 119 10.33 0.49 -3.54
C ARG A 119 11.24 -0.31 -2.61
N ALA A 120 10.69 -1.32 -1.95
CA ALA A 120 11.47 -2.28 -1.16
C ALA A 120 11.98 -3.44 -2.01
N LEU A 121 11.12 -4.05 -2.85
CA LEU A 121 11.43 -5.23 -3.65
C LEU A 121 12.49 -4.99 -4.71
N TYR A 122 12.46 -3.87 -5.39
CA TYR A 122 13.52 -3.41 -6.28
C TYR A 122 14.24 -2.21 -5.66
N TRP A 123 15.55 -2.12 -5.89
CA TRP A 123 16.31 -0.96 -5.42
C TRP A 123 15.70 0.34 -5.95
N GLN A 124 15.18 1.16 -5.02
CA GLN A 124 14.44 2.40 -5.31
C GLN A 124 13.24 2.23 -6.26
N GLY A 125 12.65 1.03 -6.31
CA GLY A 125 11.50 0.71 -7.16
C GLY A 125 11.81 0.55 -8.65
N ASP A 126 13.09 0.55 -9.03
CA ASP A 126 13.53 0.37 -10.41
C ASP A 126 13.99 -1.07 -10.67
N PRO A 127 13.25 -1.85 -11.51
CA PRO A 127 13.65 -3.20 -11.86
C PRO A 127 15.04 -3.31 -12.49
N ASN A 128 15.52 -2.25 -13.17
CA ASN A 128 16.86 -2.23 -13.79
C ASN A 128 17.99 -2.14 -12.75
N ARG A 129 17.69 -1.67 -11.56
CA ARG A 129 18.64 -1.65 -10.43
C ARG A 129 18.73 -3.01 -9.71
N GLY A 130 17.87 -3.96 -10.08
CA GLY A 130 17.83 -5.31 -9.53
C GLY A 130 17.01 -5.42 -8.24
N VAL A 131 16.88 -6.67 -7.79
CA VAL A 131 16.08 -7.04 -6.60
C VAL A 131 16.85 -6.78 -5.33
N ASN A 132 16.21 -6.13 -4.34
CA ASN A 132 16.70 -6.04 -2.98
C ASN A 132 16.38 -7.33 -2.22
N GLN A 133 17.33 -8.26 -2.19
CA GLN A 133 17.15 -9.56 -1.52
C GLN A 133 16.88 -9.43 -0.01
N GLY A 134 17.45 -8.40 0.63
CA GLY A 134 17.20 -8.10 2.06
C GLY A 134 15.74 -7.81 2.32
N ALA A 135 15.14 -6.94 1.49
CA ALA A 135 13.72 -6.59 1.57
C ALA A 135 12.82 -7.80 1.28
N GLY A 136 13.13 -8.56 0.21
CA GLY A 136 12.37 -9.76 -0.13
C GLY A 136 12.37 -10.80 1.00
N ASN A 137 13.51 -11.03 1.62
CA ASN A 137 13.62 -11.94 2.76
C ASN A 137 12.89 -11.43 4.00
N PHE A 138 13.00 -10.14 4.28
CA PHE A 138 12.26 -9.48 5.37
C PHE A 138 10.75 -9.64 5.18
N LEU A 139 10.21 -9.28 4.02
CA LEU A 139 8.77 -9.34 3.75
C LEU A 139 8.22 -10.77 3.84
N ARG A 140 8.97 -11.77 3.31
CA ARG A 140 8.59 -13.19 3.46
C ARG A 140 8.54 -13.60 4.95
N SER A 141 9.54 -13.22 5.71
CA SER A 141 9.60 -13.54 7.14
C SER A 141 8.48 -12.85 7.92
N LEU A 142 8.23 -11.58 7.63
CA LEU A 142 7.14 -10.80 8.24
C LEU A 142 5.79 -11.43 7.95
N ASN A 143 5.46 -11.67 6.67
CA ASN A 143 4.16 -12.22 6.28
C ASN A 143 3.98 -13.66 6.80
N HIS A 144 5.04 -14.47 6.81
CA HIS A 144 4.99 -15.80 7.44
C HIS A 144 4.63 -15.70 8.92
N GLY A 145 5.31 -14.86 9.68
CA GLY A 145 5.06 -14.69 11.11
C GLY A 145 3.67 -14.08 11.40
N LEU A 146 3.23 -13.13 10.59
CA LEU A 146 1.89 -12.56 10.69
C LEU A 146 0.80 -13.61 10.44
N ASN A 147 0.94 -14.42 9.38
CA ASN A 147 -0.01 -15.47 9.04
C ASN A 147 -0.03 -16.61 10.08
N GLU A 148 1.11 -16.94 10.69
CA GLU A 148 1.14 -17.94 11.77
C GLU A 148 0.44 -17.45 13.03
N ARG A 149 0.67 -16.19 13.39
CA ARG A 149 0.14 -15.64 14.65
C ARG A 149 -1.31 -15.14 14.52
N TRP A 150 -1.67 -14.58 13.37
CA TRP A 150 -3.03 -14.08 13.07
C TRP A 150 -3.51 -14.63 11.72
N PRO A 151 -3.89 -15.91 11.66
CA PRO A 151 -4.22 -16.61 10.40
C PRO A 151 -5.49 -16.10 9.70
N THR A 152 -6.30 -15.30 10.37
CA THR A 152 -7.49 -14.62 9.80
C THR A 152 -7.21 -13.19 9.36
N GLY A 153 -6.00 -12.69 9.61
CA GLY A 153 -5.58 -11.36 9.18
C GLY A 153 -5.48 -11.28 7.66
N ILE A 154 -5.66 -10.08 7.11
CA ILE A 154 -5.55 -9.81 5.67
C ILE A 154 -4.35 -8.92 5.42
N TYR A 155 -3.41 -9.39 4.62
CA TYR A 155 -2.15 -8.69 4.33
C TYR A 155 -2.08 -8.30 2.87
N MET A 156 -2.06 -6.99 2.60
CA MET A 156 -2.14 -6.43 1.25
C MET A 156 -0.84 -5.72 0.88
N ALA A 157 -0.40 -5.90 -0.36
CA ALA A 157 0.74 -5.19 -0.93
C ALA A 157 0.26 -4.09 -1.89
N GLU A 158 0.72 -2.87 -1.70
CA GLU A 158 0.74 -1.90 -2.78
C GLU A 158 2.04 -2.07 -3.56
N ASP A 159 1.93 -2.68 -4.73
CA ASP A 159 3.06 -2.91 -5.63
C ASP A 159 2.67 -2.60 -7.08
N SER A 160 3.31 -1.60 -7.66
CA SER A 160 3.11 -1.16 -9.04
C SER A 160 4.00 -1.87 -10.06
N THR A 161 4.82 -2.84 -9.62
CA THR A 161 5.77 -3.53 -10.49
C THR A 161 5.28 -4.90 -10.95
N ASN A 162 6.04 -5.50 -11.85
CA ASN A 162 5.84 -6.87 -12.32
C ASN A 162 6.60 -7.92 -11.47
N PHE A 163 6.92 -7.60 -10.21
CA PHE A 163 7.54 -8.56 -9.30
C PHE A 163 6.63 -9.77 -9.15
N LEU A 164 7.22 -10.96 -9.29
CA LEU A 164 6.44 -12.21 -9.33
C LEU A 164 6.23 -12.82 -7.95
N LYS A 165 5.13 -13.57 -7.82
CA LYS A 165 4.80 -14.32 -6.59
C LYS A 165 4.60 -13.42 -5.36
N VAL A 166 4.08 -12.21 -5.52
CA VAL A 166 3.77 -11.31 -4.40
C VAL A 166 2.73 -11.97 -3.50
N THR A 167 1.69 -12.57 -4.09
CA THR A 167 0.59 -13.23 -3.36
C THR A 167 0.74 -14.75 -3.24
N ALA A 168 1.80 -15.32 -3.79
CA ALA A 168 2.06 -16.74 -3.58
C ALA A 168 2.49 -17.00 -2.12
N PRO A 169 2.04 -18.11 -1.51
CA PRO A 169 2.45 -18.47 -0.15
C PRO A 169 3.97 -18.61 -0.01
N THR A 170 4.49 -18.26 1.17
CA THR A 170 5.95 -18.29 1.46
C THR A 170 6.57 -19.68 1.25
N ARG A 171 5.82 -20.77 1.50
CA ARG A 171 6.24 -22.15 1.22
C ARG A 171 6.52 -22.47 -0.25
N TYR A 172 6.04 -21.61 -1.16
CA TYR A 172 6.28 -21.71 -2.60
C TYR A 172 7.19 -20.58 -3.11
N GLU A 173 8.03 -20.06 -2.23
CA GLU A 173 8.95 -18.95 -2.50
C GLU A 173 8.27 -17.62 -2.84
N GLY A 174 6.97 -17.49 -2.50
CA GLY A 174 6.23 -16.25 -2.62
C GLY A 174 6.57 -15.27 -1.52
N VAL A 175 6.12 -14.02 -1.67
CA VAL A 175 6.27 -13.00 -0.63
C VAL A 175 5.23 -13.17 0.48
N GLY A 176 4.09 -13.81 0.20
CA GLY A 176 3.11 -14.25 1.20
C GLY A 176 2.03 -13.23 1.53
N PHE A 177 1.79 -12.26 0.67
CA PHE A 177 0.62 -11.38 0.79
C PHE A 177 -0.66 -12.10 0.36
N ASP A 178 -1.80 -11.70 0.93
CA ASP A 178 -3.10 -12.21 0.51
C ASP A 178 -3.59 -11.54 -0.78
N TYR A 179 -3.29 -10.24 -0.94
CA TYR A 179 -3.69 -9.46 -2.10
C TYR A 179 -2.58 -8.49 -2.53
N LYS A 180 -2.55 -8.24 -3.84
CA LYS A 180 -1.75 -7.18 -4.47
C LYS A 180 -2.69 -6.17 -5.13
N TRP A 181 -2.45 -4.88 -4.94
CA TRP A 181 -3.18 -3.84 -5.65
C TRP A 181 -2.92 -3.91 -7.15
N ASP A 182 -3.97 -3.91 -7.94
CA ASP A 182 -3.87 -3.86 -9.41
C ASP A 182 -3.81 -2.42 -9.90
N MET A 183 -2.61 -1.84 -9.83
CA MET A 183 -2.36 -0.48 -10.29
C MET A 183 -2.48 -0.38 -11.83
N GLY A 184 -2.17 -1.44 -12.56
CA GLY A 184 -2.33 -1.50 -14.01
C GLY A 184 -3.78 -1.38 -14.43
N TRP A 185 -4.68 -2.20 -13.84
CA TRP A 185 -6.12 -2.09 -14.07
C TRP A 185 -6.65 -0.69 -13.75
N MET A 186 -6.20 -0.09 -12.64
CA MET A 186 -6.63 1.23 -12.22
C MET A 186 -6.26 2.30 -13.26
N HIS A 187 -5.00 2.38 -13.67
CA HIS A 187 -4.54 3.35 -14.64
C HIS A 187 -5.25 3.17 -15.99
N ASP A 188 -5.30 1.95 -16.51
CA ASP A 188 -5.94 1.64 -17.78
C ASP A 188 -7.44 1.97 -17.77
N THR A 189 -8.12 1.66 -16.67
CA THR A 189 -9.55 1.96 -16.51
C THR A 189 -9.79 3.47 -16.47
N LEU A 190 -9.06 4.21 -15.65
CA LEU A 190 -9.20 5.67 -15.55
C LEU A 190 -8.88 6.36 -16.88
N ASP A 191 -7.84 5.93 -17.57
CA ASP A 191 -7.46 6.44 -18.88
C ASP A 191 -8.55 6.19 -19.94
N TYR A 192 -9.14 4.97 -19.93
CA TYR A 192 -10.25 4.69 -20.84
C TYR A 192 -11.45 5.61 -20.61
N PHE A 193 -11.85 5.80 -19.36
CA PHE A 193 -12.99 6.67 -19.04
C PHE A 193 -12.68 8.16 -19.20
N ALA A 194 -11.42 8.57 -19.17
CA ALA A 194 -10.99 9.93 -19.52
C ALA A 194 -10.96 10.17 -21.04
N THR A 195 -10.95 9.12 -21.85
CA THR A 195 -10.89 9.20 -23.31
C THR A 195 -12.22 9.73 -23.90
N PRO A 196 -12.19 10.67 -24.88
CA PRO A 196 -13.37 11.11 -25.61
C PRO A 196 -14.18 9.96 -26.21
N PHE A 197 -15.52 10.06 -26.21
CA PHE A 197 -16.38 8.96 -26.66
C PHE A 197 -16.05 8.44 -28.06
N GLY A 198 -15.76 9.35 -29.01
CA GLY A 198 -15.40 8.97 -30.38
C GLY A 198 -14.08 8.23 -30.53
N GLU A 199 -13.20 8.33 -29.54
CA GLU A 199 -11.86 7.69 -29.55
C GLU A 199 -11.82 6.36 -28.77
N ARG A 200 -12.84 6.07 -27.96
CA ARG A 200 -12.92 4.87 -27.12
C ARG A 200 -12.80 3.53 -27.86
N PRO A 201 -13.31 3.39 -29.10
CA PRO A 201 -13.08 2.18 -29.86
C PRO A 201 -11.60 1.83 -30.02
N ASN A 202 -10.73 2.85 -30.12
CA ASN A 202 -9.27 2.66 -30.23
C ASN A 202 -8.62 2.42 -28.87
N ALA A 203 -9.26 2.80 -27.77
CA ALA A 203 -8.78 2.61 -26.40
C ALA A 203 -9.33 1.34 -25.72
N TYR A 204 -10.17 0.56 -26.41
CA TYR A 204 -10.86 -0.60 -25.83
C TYR A 204 -9.92 -1.64 -25.24
N GLY A 205 -8.73 -1.79 -25.81
CA GLY A 205 -7.69 -2.67 -25.29
C GLY A 205 -7.34 -2.43 -23.83
N LYS A 206 -7.45 -1.19 -23.33
CA LYS A 206 -7.20 -0.85 -21.92
C LYS A 206 -8.15 -1.57 -20.95
N LEU A 207 -9.42 -1.74 -21.32
CA LEU A 207 -10.37 -2.49 -20.50
C LEU A 207 -10.10 -4.00 -20.46
N LEU A 208 -9.44 -4.52 -21.49
CA LEU A 208 -9.15 -5.95 -21.62
C LEU A 208 -7.77 -6.35 -21.12
N PHE A 209 -6.84 -5.42 -21.02
CA PHE A 209 -5.44 -5.75 -20.78
C PHE A 209 -5.22 -6.50 -19.47
N SER A 210 -5.92 -6.13 -18.41
CA SER A 210 -5.84 -6.83 -17.11
C SER A 210 -6.24 -8.31 -17.19
N MET A 211 -7.12 -8.69 -18.15
CA MET A 211 -7.53 -10.07 -18.36
C MET A 211 -6.40 -10.99 -18.83
N HIS A 212 -5.29 -10.42 -19.34
CA HIS A 212 -4.12 -11.20 -19.75
C HIS A 212 -3.26 -11.65 -18.55
N TYR A 213 -3.36 -10.96 -17.41
CA TYR A 213 -2.51 -11.24 -16.27
C TYR A 213 -3.25 -11.49 -14.95
N PHE A 214 -4.58 -11.39 -14.90
CA PHE A 214 -5.33 -11.43 -13.63
C PHE A 214 -5.21 -12.75 -12.86
N TYR A 215 -4.71 -13.81 -13.48
CA TYR A 215 -4.38 -15.08 -12.80
C TYR A 215 -2.99 -15.12 -12.19
N ASN A 216 -2.13 -14.12 -12.47
CA ASN A 216 -0.74 -14.15 -11.99
C ASN A 216 -0.65 -13.91 -10.49
N GLU A 217 -1.57 -13.12 -9.94
CA GLU A 217 -1.64 -12.75 -8.53
C GLU A 217 -3.10 -12.72 -8.04
N LEU A 218 -3.30 -12.67 -6.74
CA LEU A 218 -4.59 -12.39 -6.13
C LEU A 218 -4.78 -10.87 -6.06
N TYR A 219 -5.44 -10.32 -7.05
CA TYR A 219 -5.55 -8.87 -7.21
C TYR A 219 -6.67 -8.24 -6.39
N LEU A 220 -6.40 -7.00 -5.94
CA LEU A 220 -7.36 -6.06 -5.38
C LEU A 220 -7.41 -4.85 -6.30
N LEU A 221 -8.59 -4.59 -6.88
CA LEU A 221 -8.84 -3.44 -7.74
C LEU A 221 -8.99 -2.21 -6.86
N ALA A 222 -8.03 -1.28 -6.95
CA ALA A 222 -7.98 -0.11 -6.08
C ALA A 222 -8.31 1.16 -6.88
N LEU A 223 -9.39 1.83 -6.48
CA LEU A 223 -9.58 3.26 -6.74
C LEU A 223 -9.26 3.98 -5.42
N SER A 224 -7.98 4.24 -5.18
CA SER A 224 -7.48 4.71 -3.90
C SER A 224 -7.51 6.22 -3.77
N HIS A 225 -7.24 6.70 -2.55
CA HIS A 225 -7.06 8.12 -2.23
C HIS A 225 -5.97 8.79 -3.10
N ASP A 226 -4.92 8.06 -3.49
CA ASP A 226 -3.84 8.57 -4.33
C ASP A 226 -4.32 9.12 -5.67
N GLU A 227 -5.48 8.65 -6.15
CA GLU A 227 -6.04 9.09 -7.42
C GLU A 227 -6.84 10.40 -7.32
N VAL A 228 -7.17 10.88 -6.12
CA VAL A 228 -8.10 12.01 -5.96
C VAL A 228 -7.53 13.21 -5.20
N VAL A 229 -6.26 13.20 -4.84
CA VAL A 229 -5.63 14.16 -3.92
C VAL A 229 -4.53 14.98 -4.58
N HIS A 230 -4.04 16.04 -3.90
CA HIS A 230 -2.88 16.87 -4.30
C HIS A 230 -2.88 17.33 -5.76
N GLY A 231 -3.92 18.06 -6.15
CA GLY A 231 -4.05 18.60 -7.51
C GLY A 231 -4.60 17.61 -8.53
N LYS A 232 -4.81 16.35 -8.15
CA LYS A 232 -5.58 15.40 -8.93
C LYS A 232 -7.07 15.72 -8.83
N LYS A 233 -7.84 15.30 -9.83
CA LYS A 233 -9.30 15.48 -9.89
C LYS A 233 -9.98 14.36 -9.10
N THR A 234 -11.22 14.59 -8.64
CA THR A 234 -12.09 13.52 -8.15
C THR A 234 -12.31 12.45 -9.24
N ILE A 235 -12.68 11.23 -8.87
CA ILE A 235 -12.94 10.17 -9.86
C ILE A 235 -13.92 10.63 -10.93
N ILE A 236 -15.03 11.26 -10.54
CA ILE A 236 -16.01 11.77 -11.50
C ILE A 236 -15.44 12.87 -12.43
N ASP A 237 -14.55 13.71 -11.92
CA ASP A 237 -13.96 14.79 -12.71
C ASP A 237 -12.90 14.32 -13.70
N LYS A 238 -12.31 13.13 -13.48
CA LYS A 238 -11.41 12.49 -14.45
C LYS A 238 -12.15 12.01 -15.69
N LEU A 239 -13.45 11.72 -15.59
CA LEU A 239 -14.24 11.15 -16.68
C LEU A 239 -14.51 12.20 -17.76
N TRP A 240 -14.61 11.77 -19.00
CA TRP A 240 -14.91 12.64 -20.14
C TRP A 240 -16.40 13.05 -20.19
N GLY A 241 -16.67 14.25 -20.70
CA GLY A 241 -18.02 14.70 -21.06
C GLY A 241 -18.64 15.71 -20.11
N THR A 242 -19.92 15.98 -20.30
CA THR A 242 -20.75 16.82 -19.44
C THR A 242 -20.95 16.17 -18.06
N TYR A 243 -21.37 16.93 -17.06
CA TYR A 243 -21.59 16.40 -15.71
C TYR A 243 -22.60 15.24 -15.69
N ALA A 244 -23.68 15.34 -16.46
CA ALA A 244 -24.66 14.26 -16.58
C ALA A 244 -24.08 12.97 -17.17
N GLU A 245 -23.26 13.11 -18.22
CA GLU A 245 -22.54 11.99 -18.83
C GLU A 245 -21.50 11.40 -17.88
N LYS A 246 -20.76 12.22 -17.13
CA LYS A 246 -19.83 11.78 -16.09
C LYS A 246 -20.53 10.97 -15.00
N CYS A 247 -21.70 11.41 -14.53
CA CYS A 247 -22.50 10.66 -13.56
C CYS A 247 -22.93 9.30 -14.10
N ALA A 248 -23.34 9.23 -15.38
CA ALA A 248 -23.69 7.96 -16.02
C ALA A 248 -22.47 7.04 -16.14
N GLN A 249 -21.34 7.59 -16.57
CA GLN A 249 -20.09 6.83 -16.70
C GLN A 249 -19.53 6.37 -15.36
N LEU A 250 -19.68 7.15 -14.28
CA LEU A 250 -19.24 6.73 -12.95
C LEU A 250 -19.98 5.46 -12.50
N ARG A 251 -21.29 5.39 -12.75
CA ARG A 251 -22.08 4.16 -12.51
C ARG A 251 -21.58 2.98 -13.36
N THR A 252 -21.23 3.24 -14.62
CA THR A 252 -20.68 2.23 -15.52
C THR A 252 -19.29 1.76 -15.05
N LEU A 253 -18.45 2.68 -14.61
CA LEU A 253 -17.12 2.37 -14.07
C LEU A 253 -17.23 1.47 -12.84
N TYR A 254 -18.08 1.82 -11.89
CA TYR A 254 -18.29 0.98 -10.70
C TYR A 254 -18.92 -0.36 -11.05
N PHE A 255 -19.89 -0.39 -11.97
CA PHE A 255 -20.43 -1.66 -12.44
C PHE A 255 -19.35 -2.55 -13.06
N TYR A 256 -18.51 -2.00 -13.94
CA TYR A 256 -17.36 -2.68 -14.53
C TYR A 256 -16.41 -3.20 -13.44
N MET A 257 -16.04 -2.34 -12.48
CA MET A 257 -15.17 -2.72 -11.36
C MET A 257 -15.75 -3.89 -10.55
N TYR A 258 -17.05 -3.83 -10.21
CA TYR A 258 -17.68 -4.90 -9.41
C TYR A 258 -17.82 -6.21 -10.16
N MET A 259 -18.00 -6.18 -11.49
CA MET A 259 -18.10 -7.36 -12.32
C MET A 259 -16.73 -7.92 -12.74
N HIS A 260 -15.66 -7.12 -12.67
CA HIS A 260 -14.30 -7.56 -13.00
C HIS A 260 -13.75 -8.51 -11.92
N PRO A 261 -12.91 -9.53 -12.28
CA PRO A 261 -12.23 -10.37 -11.30
C PRO A 261 -11.38 -9.56 -10.29
N GLY A 262 -11.26 -10.07 -9.06
CA GLY A 262 -10.47 -9.46 -7.98
C GLY A 262 -11.33 -8.87 -6.86
N LYS A 263 -10.69 -8.55 -5.73
CA LYS A 263 -11.32 -7.81 -4.62
C LYS A 263 -11.43 -6.32 -4.98
N LYS A 264 -12.19 -5.56 -4.21
CA LYS A 264 -12.50 -4.15 -4.52
C LYS A 264 -12.09 -3.25 -3.35
N LEU A 265 -11.48 -2.11 -3.69
CA LEU A 265 -11.20 -1.02 -2.76
C LEU A 265 -11.62 0.29 -3.41
N ASN A 266 -12.47 1.02 -2.72
CA ASN A 266 -12.91 2.36 -3.10
C ASN A 266 -12.56 3.35 -2.01
N PHE A 267 -12.14 4.54 -2.43
CA PHE A 267 -11.97 5.73 -1.61
C PHE A 267 -13.15 6.70 -1.84
#